data_ee8185efdc10e527267136127928f020
#
_entry.id   ee8185efdc10e527267136127928f020
#
_cell.length_a   1.000
_cell.length_b   1.000
_cell.length_c   1.000
_cell.angle_alpha   90.00
_cell.angle_beta   90.00
_cell.angle_gamma   90.00
#
_symmetry.space_group_name_H-M   'P 1'
#
loop_
_entity.id
_entity.type
_entity.pdbx_description
1 polymer ?
#
loop_
_entity_poly.entity_id
_entity_poly.type
_entity_poly.pdbx_seq_one_letter_code
_entity_poly.pdbx_strand_id
1 'polypeptide(L)'
;DVEYFDAVNRQWTTVECRLPGDAGARVEKMRIAGVTDETRAWRIGMRKRRAQRYRRWGYTFNTELDAMNSGYLSYVPLLDDVPGYGQSAILEDYAVMGAGAALRSSEPLDWSAGGAHVVGLRRPDGTLSGPFTATRIDDYRLTIAEQPDFTPDLSWEIEPPHIYFGPLIRWNYPALITEVSPSGNGCSVSAINYDSRCYDDDNNSPP
;
A
#
# COMPACT_ATOMS: atom_id res chain seq x y z
N ASP A 1 -8.73 6.48 -24.92
CA ASP A 1 -8.49 7.77 -25.52
C ASP A 1 -9.13 8.87 -24.69
N VAL A 2 -8.48 10.02 -24.62
CA VAL A 2 -8.95 11.15 -23.84
C VAL A 2 -9.28 12.30 -24.77
N GLU A 3 -10.51 12.79 -24.68
CA GLU A 3 -10.98 13.98 -25.37
C GLU A 3 -10.84 15.18 -24.42
N TYR A 4 -10.12 16.21 -24.85
CA TYR A 4 -9.86 17.44 -24.12
C TYR A 4 -10.11 18.66 -25.01
N PHE A 5 -10.27 19.83 -24.40
CA PHE A 5 -10.45 21.09 -25.16
C PHE A 5 -9.10 21.72 -25.43
N ASP A 6 -8.66 21.68 -26.69
CA ASP A 6 -7.44 22.35 -27.12
C ASP A 6 -7.64 23.88 -27.12
N ALA A 7 -6.95 24.56 -26.21
CA ALA A 7 -7.07 26.02 -26.08
C ALA A 7 -6.45 26.78 -27.26
N VAL A 8 -5.49 26.20 -27.97
CA VAL A 8 -4.82 26.82 -29.12
C VAL A 8 -5.77 26.79 -30.36
N ASN A 9 -6.29 25.63 -30.65
CA ASN A 9 -7.18 25.42 -31.80
C ASN A 9 -8.65 25.68 -31.50
N ARG A 10 -9.00 25.93 -30.23
CA ARG A 10 -10.35 26.20 -29.71
C ARG A 10 -11.38 25.13 -30.10
N GLN A 11 -10.97 23.88 -30.07
CA GLN A 11 -11.82 22.74 -30.40
C GLN A 11 -11.55 21.54 -29.48
N TRP A 12 -12.50 20.61 -29.45
CA TRP A 12 -12.31 19.33 -28.82
C TRP A 12 -11.42 18.44 -29.69
N THR A 13 -10.34 17.94 -29.05
CA THR A 13 -9.35 17.09 -29.70
C THR A 13 -9.13 15.82 -28.85
N THR A 14 -8.73 14.74 -29.48
CA THR A 14 -8.52 13.45 -28.82
C THR A 14 -7.03 13.10 -28.81
N VAL A 15 -6.50 12.75 -27.65
CA VAL A 15 -5.17 12.17 -27.50
C VAL A 15 -5.27 10.67 -27.24
N GLU A 16 -4.43 9.90 -27.94
CA GLU A 16 -4.37 8.45 -27.78
C GLU A 16 -3.54 8.05 -26.58
N CYS A 17 -4.05 7.12 -25.77
CA CYS A 17 -3.38 6.58 -24.60
C CYS A 17 -3.20 5.07 -24.76
N ARG A 18 -2.02 4.65 -25.20
CA ARG A 18 -1.68 3.25 -25.49
C ARG A 18 -0.46 2.80 -24.72
N LEU A 19 -0.52 1.60 -24.19
CA LEU A 19 0.66 0.90 -23.69
C LEU A 19 1.28 0.07 -24.84
N PRO A 20 2.57 -0.23 -24.77
CA PRO A 20 3.21 -1.14 -25.71
C PRO A 20 2.45 -2.47 -25.82
N GLY A 21 2.09 -2.86 -27.04
CA GLY A 21 1.31 -4.07 -27.33
C GLY A 21 -0.22 -3.89 -27.28
N ASP A 22 -0.74 -2.70 -27.03
CA ASP A 22 -2.19 -2.44 -27.13
C ASP A 22 -2.61 -2.43 -28.59
N ALA A 23 -3.51 -3.36 -28.97
CA ALA A 23 -4.02 -3.46 -30.33
C ALA A 23 -5.11 -2.43 -30.67
N GLY A 24 -5.62 -1.67 -29.70
CA GLY A 24 -6.68 -0.68 -29.92
C GLY A 24 -8.05 -1.25 -30.32
N ALA A 25 -8.28 -2.56 -30.12
CA ALA A 25 -9.49 -3.24 -30.57
C ALA A 25 -10.78 -2.78 -29.86
N ARG A 26 -10.65 -2.33 -28.61
CA ARG A 26 -11.76 -1.76 -27.82
C ARG A 26 -11.28 -0.49 -27.15
N VAL A 27 -11.56 0.64 -27.76
CA VAL A 27 -11.15 1.96 -27.27
C VAL A 27 -12.23 2.54 -26.38
N GLU A 28 -11.91 2.74 -25.10
CA GLU A 28 -12.72 3.56 -24.22
C GLU A 28 -12.42 5.04 -24.49
N LYS A 29 -13.47 5.85 -24.67
CA LYS A 29 -13.36 7.30 -24.83
C LYS A 29 -13.79 7.99 -23.55
N MET A 30 -12.96 8.92 -23.06
CA MET A 30 -13.24 9.72 -21.87
C MET A 30 -13.06 11.19 -22.21
N ARG A 31 -14.10 11.99 -21.97
CA ARG A 31 -14.02 13.45 -22.11
C ARG A 31 -13.70 14.08 -20.75
N ILE A 32 -12.71 14.95 -20.71
CA ILE A 32 -12.30 15.67 -19.50
C ILE A 32 -12.56 17.16 -19.68
N ALA A 33 -13.45 17.71 -18.87
CA ALA A 33 -13.68 19.14 -18.80
C ALA A 33 -12.57 19.84 -18.00
N GLY A 34 -12.18 21.05 -18.42
CA GLY A 34 -11.20 21.86 -17.71
C GLY A 34 -9.72 21.50 -17.95
N VAL A 35 -9.45 20.50 -18.80
CA VAL A 35 -8.09 20.22 -19.27
C VAL A 35 -7.94 20.77 -20.67
N THR A 36 -6.95 21.64 -20.86
CA THR A 36 -6.68 22.37 -22.12
C THR A 36 -5.31 22.09 -22.71
N ASP A 37 -4.53 21.25 -22.05
CA ASP A 37 -3.17 20.85 -22.44
C ASP A 37 -3.13 19.36 -22.80
N GLU A 38 -2.53 19.04 -23.95
CA GLU A 38 -2.44 17.69 -24.48
C GLU A 38 -1.66 16.75 -23.55
N THR A 39 -0.52 17.21 -23.04
CA THR A 39 0.34 16.40 -22.18
C THR A 39 -0.38 16.03 -20.89
N ARG A 40 -1.11 16.98 -20.30
CA ARG A 40 -1.92 16.73 -19.11
C ARG A 40 -3.05 15.74 -19.39
N ALA A 41 -3.76 15.91 -20.51
CA ALA A 41 -4.81 14.98 -20.93
C ALA A 41 -4.26 13.57 -21.14
N TRP A 42 -3.11 13.46 -21.80
CA TRP A 42 -2.43 12.19 -22.03
C TRP A 42 -2.00 11.51 -20.71
N ARG A 43 -1.36 12.24 -19.80
CA ARG A 43 -0.95 11.70 -18.48
C ARG A 43 -2.13 11.14 -17.70
N ILE A 44 -3.26 11.83 -17.67
CA ILE A 44 -4.49 11.35 -17.01
C ILE A 44 -4.97 10.07 -17.67
N GLY A 45 -5.00 10.02 -19.01
CA GLY A 45 -5.40 8.84 -19.77
C GLY A 45 -4.47 7.65 -19.59
N MET A 46 -3.16 7.88 -19.60
CA MET A 46 -2.16 6.84 -19.36
C MET A 46 -2.25 6.28 -17.94
N ARG A 47 -2.44 7.15 -16.94
CA ARG A 47 -2.68 6.69 -15.55
C ARG A 47 -3.91 5.80 -15.45
N LYS A 48 -5.03 6.19 -16.08
CA LYS A 48 -6.24 5.35 -16.14
C LYS A 48 -5.98 4.04 -16.88
N ARG A 49 -5.29 4.06 -18.02
CA ARG A 49 -4.95 2.85 -18.78
C ARG A 49 -4.05 1.90 -18.01
N ARG A 50 -3.04 2.42 -17.31
CA ARG A 50 -2.17 1.63 -16.44
C ARG A 50 -2.93 1.08 -15.24
N ALA A 51 -3.80 1.85 -14.63
CA ALA A 51 -4.65 1.38 -13.54
C ALA A 51 -5.55 0.20 -13.98
N GLN A 52 -6.16 0.26 -15.16
CA GLN A 52 -6.93 -0.86 -15.73
C GLN A 52 -6.09 -2.13 -15.92
N ARG A 53 -4.79 -1.99 -16.18
CA ARG A 53 -3.87 -3.12 -16.38
C ARG A 53 -3.31 -3.67 -15.09
N TYR A 54 -2.96 -2.83 -14.12
CA TYR A 54 -2.19 -3.18 -12.93
C TYR A 54 -2.99 -3.17 -11.63
N ARG A 55 -4.09 -2.39 -11.53
CA ARG A 55 -4.98 -2.35 -10.35
C ARG A 55 -6.22 -3.21 -10.61
N ARG A 56 -6.04 -4.53 -10.54
CA ARG A 56 -7.08 -5.49 -10.88
C ARG A 56 -7.71 -6.19 -9.69
N TRP A 57 -7.15 -6.01 -8.51
CA TRP A 57 -7.57 -6.66 -7.29
C TRP A 57 -8.26 -5.65 -6.38
N GLY A 58 -9.49 -5.95 -6.02
CA GLY A 58 -10.23 -5.24 -5.00
C GLY A 58 -10.31 -6.09 -3.73
N TYR A 59 -10.29 -5.44 -2.58
CA TYR A 59 -10.37 -6.05 -1.27
C TYR A 59 -11.52 -5.42 -0.52
N THR A 60 -12.27 -6.22 0.23
CA THR A 60 -13.27 -5.75 1.19
C THR A 60 -13.09 -6.57 2.47
N PHE A 61 -12.93 -5.88 3.59
CA PHE A 61 -12.72 -6.50 4.88
C PHE A 61 -13.30 -5.62 5.99
N ASN A 62 -13.48 -6.22 7.17
CA ASN A 62 -13.92 -5.51 8.36
C ASN A 62 -12.73 -5.35 9.30
N THR A 63 -12.66 -4.21 9.96
CA THR A 63 -11.65 -3.89 10.94
C THR A 63 -12.23 -3.05 12.07
N GLU A 64 -11.44 -2.71 13.05
CA GLU A 64 -11.81 -1.85 14.15
C GLU A 64 -11.96 -0.38 13.73
N LEU A 65 -12.39 0.46 14.67
CA LEU A 65 -12.65 1.89 14.40
C LEU A 65 -11.41 2.70 14.02
N ASP A 66 -10.23 2.18 14.26
CA ASP A 66 -8.96 2.81 13.89
C ASP A 66 -8.79 3.02 12.38
N ALA A 67 -9.49 2.22 11.55
CA ALA A 67 -9.56 2.46 10.10
C ALA A 67 -10.13 3.83 9.74
N MET A 68 -10.89 4.49 10.63
CA MET A 68 -11.39 5.85 10.43
C MET A 68 -10.28 6.90 10.31
N ASN A 69 -9.06 6.58 10.74
CA ASN A 69 -7.89 7.43 10.56
C ASN A 69 -7.36 7.42 9.11
N SER A 70 -7.85 6.49 8.29
CA SER A 70 -7.46 6.37 6.88
C SER A 70 -8.38 7.17 5.98
N GLY A 71 -7.81 8.00 5.11
CA GLY A 71 -8.54 8.73 4.08
C GLY A 71 -8.57 8.00 2.73
N TYR A 72 -9.28 8.59 1.77
CA TYR A 72 -9.31 8.11 0.39
C TYR A 72 -7.90 8.08 -0.23
N LEU A 73 -7.52 6.95 -0.81
CA LEU A 73 -6.19 6.65 -1.36
C LEU A 73 -5.05 6.60 -0.33
N SER A 74 -5.35 6.48 0.96
CA SER A 74 -4.32 6.14 1.93
C SER A 74 -3.63 4.84 1.53
N TYR A 75 -2.31 4.86 1.50
CA TYR A 75 -1.49 3.67 1.25
C TYR A 75 -1.37 2.84 2.52
N VAL A 76 -1.76 1.59 2.45
CA VAL A 76 -1.76 0.67 3.58
C VAL A 76 -1.15 -0.67 3.22
N PRO A 77 -0.39 -1.31 4.12
CA PRO A 77 -0.02 -2.70 4.00
C PRO A 77 -1.20 -3.58 4.44
N LEU A 78 -1.67 -4.46 3.57
CA LEU A 78 -2.61 -5.52 3.94
C LEU A 78 -1.85 -6.79 4.26
N LEU A 79 -2.28 -7.47 5.31
CA LEU A 79 -1.81 -8.80 5.68
C LEU A 79 -2.99 -9.75 5.67
N ASP A 80 -2.79 -10.95 5.14
CA ASP A 80 -3.82 -11.97 5.05
C ASP A 80 -3.13 -13.33 4.97
N ASP A 81 -3.48 -14.22 5.86
CA ASP A 81 -2.91 -15.57 5.97
C ASP A 81 -3.34 -16.48 4.82
N VAL A 82 -4.54 -16.27 4.26
CA VAL A 82 -5.07 -17.09 3.17
C VAL A 82 -4.23 -16.99 1.90
N PRO A 83 -3.89 -15.81 1.36
CA PRO A 83 -2.94 -15.68 0.28
C PRO A 83 -1.47 -15.79 0.74
N GLY A 84 -1.21 -15.88 2.05
CA GLY A 84 0.14 -16.02 2.61
C GLY A 84 0.98 -14.76 2.51
N TYR A 85 0.39 -13.60 2.68
CA TYR A 85 1.09 -12.31 2.75
C TYR A 85 1.27 -11.88 4.20
N GLY A 86 2.45 -12.16 4.72
CA GLY A 86 2.88 -11.73 6.05
C GLY A 86 2.08 -12.34 7.19
N GLN A 87 2.44 -11.93 8.37
CA GLN A 87 1.83 -12.31 9.64
C GLN A 87 1.75 -11.06 10.51
N SER A 88 0.64 -10.87 11.21
CA SER A 88 0.48 -9.83 12.23
C SER A 88 0.52 -10.45 13.61
N ALA A 89 1.15 -9.77 14.55
CA ALA A 89 1.16 -10.15 15.96
C ALA A 89 1.33 -8.90 16.82
N ILE A 90 1.13 -9.02 18.14
CA ILE A 90 1.34 -7.93 19.08
C ILE A 90 2.79 -7.95 19.58
N LEU A 91 3.40 -6.79 19.76
CA LEU A 91 4.70 -6.64 20.39
C LEU A 91 4.58 -6.79 21.91
N GLU A 92 5.14 -7.85 22.48
CA GLU A 92 5.11 -8.12 23.93
C GLU A 92 6.31 -7.56 24.67
N ASP A 93 7.47 -7.48 24.02
CA ASP A 93 8.70 -6.99 24.63
C ASP A 93 9.57 -6.26 23.59
N TYR A 94 10.26 -5.23 24.06
CA TYR A 94 11.16 -4.39 23.29
C TYR A 94 12.40 -4.05 24.11
N ALA A 95 13.56 -4.48 23.66
CA ALA A 95 14.83 -4.18 24.31
C ALA A 95 15.83 -3.58 23.32
N VAL A 96 16.35 -2.40 23.64
CA VAL A 96 17.39 -1.74 22.86
C VAL A 96 18.69 -2.54 22.94
N MET A 97 19.31 -2.82 21.80
CA MET A 97 20.57 -3.55 21.67
C MET A 97 21.55 -2.78 20.79
N GLY A 98 22.27 -1.83 21.39
CA GLY A 98 23.18 -0.96 20.64
C GLY A 98 22.44 -0.10 19.62
N ALA A 99 22.77 -0.24 18.34
CA ALA A 99 22.07 0.47 17.25
C ALA A 99 20.74 -0.16 16.85
N GLY A 100 20.49 -1.41 17.23
CA GLY A 100 19.29 -2.17 16.94
C GLY A 100 18.41 -2.43 18.14
N ALA A 101 17.50 -3.40 18.01
CA ALA A 101 16.62 -3.82 19.10
C ALA A 101 16.27 -5.32 19.00
N ALA A 102 15.95 -5.91 20.15
CA ALA A 102 15.30 -7.21 20.24
C ALA A 102 13.80 -7.02 20.44
N LEU A 103 13.01 -7.82 19.74
CA LEU A 103 11.55 -7.80 19.75
C LEU A 103 11.03 -9.17 20.14
N ARG A 104 9.94 -9.20 20.91
CA ARG A 104 9.17 -10.40 21.20
C ARG A 104 7.75 -10.26 20.69
N SER A 105 7.31 -11.28 19.97
CA SER A 105 5.97 -11.41 19.41
C SER A 105 5.04 -12.18 20.34
N SER A 106 3.75 -11.84 20.35
CA SER A 106 2.70 -12.62 21.04
C SER A 106 2.44 -13.97 20.37
N GLU A 107 2.75 -14.11 19.09
CA GLU A 107 2.52 -15.30 18.28
C GLU A 107 3.84 -15.86 17.72
N PRO A 108 3.91 -17.17 17.49
CA PRO A 108 5.09 -17.75 16.84
C PRO A 108 5.19 -17.23 15.40
N LEU A 109 6.37 -16.74 15.03
CA LEU A 109 6.64 -16.17 13.72
C LEU A 109 6.96 -17.28 12.71
N ASP A 110 6.37 -17.18 11.51
CA ASP A 110 6.62 -18.15 10.44
C ASP A 110 7.92 -17.86 9.69
N TRP A 111 8.97 -18.59 10.02
CA TRP A 111 10.28 -18.55 9.38
C TRP A 111 10.45 -19.60 8.27
N SER A 112 9.39 -20.29 7.89
CA SER A 112 9.46 -21.41 6.91
C SER A 112 9.82 -20.96 5.51
N ALA A 113 9.51 -19.73 5.14
CA ALA A 113 9.89 -19.18 3.85
C ALA A 113 11.42 -18.99 3.78
N GLY A 114 12.04 -19.41 2.69
CA GLY A 114 13.46 -19.18 2.47
C GLY A 114 13.79 -17.70 2.22
N GLY A 115 15.03 -17.29 2.54
CA GLY A 115 15.53 -15.95 2.29
C GLY A 115 15.39 -14.98 3.46
N ALA A 116 15.56 -13.69 3.17
CA ALA A 116 15.49 -12.64 4.18
C ALA A 116 14.05 -12.40 4.64
N HIS A 117 13.87 -12.23 5.94
CA HIS A 117 12.63 -11.82 6.56
C HIS A 117 12.72 -10.37 7.04
N VAL A 118 11.59 -9.72 7.09
CA VAL A 118 11.48 -8.33 7.56
C VAL A 118 10.34 -8.20 8.56
N VAL A 119 10.45 -7.17 9.38
CA VAL A 119 9.43 -6.78 10.35
C VAL A 119 9.16 -5.28 10.24
N GLY A 120 7.91 -4.90 10.33
CA GLY A 120 7.48 -3.51 10.51
C GLY A 120 6.74 -3.36 11.82
N LEU A 121 6.75 -2.18 12.40
CA LEU A 121 6.03 -1.85 13.63
C LEU A 121 5.01 -0.75 13.34
N ARG A 122 3.80 -0.90 13.87
CA ARG A 122 2.76 0.11 13.81
C ARG A 122 3.08 1.23 14.81
N ARG A 123 3.08 2.48 14.32
CA ARG A 123 3.19 3.65 15.19
C ARG A 123 1.85 3.98 15.85
N PRO A 124 1.84 4.80 16.92
CA PRO A 124 0.60 5.22 17.57
C PRO A 124 -0.39 5.96 16.65
N ASP A 125 0.09 6.59 15.59
CA ASP A 125 -0.73 7.27 14.58
C ASP A 125 -1.28 6.32 13.49
N GLY A 126 -1.02 5.00 13.63
CA GLY A 126 -1.43 3.98 12.67
C GLY A 126 -0.50 3.80 11.47
N THR A 127 0.53 4.63 11.31
CA THR A 127 1.50 4.49 10.23
C THR A 127 2.52 3.38 10.53
N LEU A 128 3.25 2.95 9.51
CA LEU A 128 4.22 1.87 9.60
C LEU A 128 5.65 2.41 9.74
N SER A 129 6.39 1.88 10.71
CA SER A 129 7.84 2.03 10.84
C SER A 129 8.54 0.78 10.30
N GLY A 130 9.52 0.94 9.44
CA GLY A 130 10.20 -0.16 8.75
C GLY A 130 9.92 -0.19 7.24
N PRO A 131 10.16 -1.31 6.53
CA PRO A 131 10.55 -2.63 7.07
C PRO A 131 12.02 -2.70 7.54
N PHE A 132 12.23 -3.38 8.66
CA PHE A 132 13.56 -3.69 9.19
C PHE A 132 13.93 -5.14 8.89
N THR A 133 15.18 -5.41 8.56
CA THR A 133 15.66 -6.79 8.40
C THR A 133 15.57 -7.52 9.73
N ALA A 134 14.86 -8.66 9.74
CA ALA A 134 14.64 -9.48 10.92
C ALA A 134 15.66 -10.64 10.98
N THR A 135 16.31 -10.80 12.13
CA THR A 135 17.17 -11.94 12.40
C THR A 135 16.56 -12.78 13.52
N ARG A 136 16.33 -14.07 13.27
CA ARG A 136 15.69 -14.99 14.19
C ARG A 136 16.56 -15.23 15.45
N ILE A 137 15.95 -15.16 16.62
CA ILE A 137 16.48 -15.70 17.87
C ILE A 137 15.80 -17.04 18.15
N ASP A 138 14.48 -17.06 18.19
CA ASP A 138 13.61 -18.24 18.30
C ASP A 138 12.28 -18.01 17.59
N ASP A 139 11.25 -18.80 17.88
CA ASP A 139 9.95 -18.70 17.20
C ASP A 139 9.18 -17.42 17.55
N TYR A 140 9.43 -16.85 18.73
CA TYR A 140 8.75 -15.65 19.23
C TYR A 140 9.64 -14.40 19.22
N ARG A 141 10.96 -14.57 19.10
CA ARG A 141 11.91 -13.46 19.25
C ARG A 141 12.78 -13.28 18.02
N LEU A 142 12.99 -12.02 17.71
CA LEU A 142 13.87 -11.58 16.63
C LEU A 142 14.70 -10.36 17.05
N THR A 143 15.74 -10.06 16.29
CA THR A 143 16.48 -8.80 16.38
C THR A 143 16.36 -8.02 15.07
N ILE A 144 16.43 -6.70 15.18
CA ILE A 144 16.56 -5.75 14.07
C ILE A 144 17.85 -4.96 14.23
N ALA A 145 18.52 -4.66 13.10
CA ALA A 145 19.82 -3.98 13.11
C ALA A 145 19.72 -2.47 13.38
N GLU A 146 18.55 -1.89 13.18
CA GLU A 146 18.25 -0.48 13.34
C GLU A 146 17.08 -0.32 14.34
N GLN A 147 17.10 0.72 15.16
CA GLN A 147 15.96 1.02 16.02
C GLN A 147 14.83 1.66 15.21
N PRO A 148 13.56 1.40 15.59
CA PRO A 148 12.44 2.16 15.06
C PRO A 148 12.61 3.65 15.33
N ASP A 149 12.02 4.49 14.50
CA ASP A 149 12.02 5.94 14.65
C ASP A 149 11.06 6.46 15.74
N PHE A 150 10.49 5.57 16.52
CA PHE A 150 9.70 5.83 17.73
C PHE A 150 10.03 4.78 18.81
N THR A 151 9.74 5.09 20.06
CA THR A 151 9.85 4.13 21.17
C THR A 151 8.51 3.42 21.34
N PRO A 152 8.44 2.08 21.16
CA PRO A 152 7.23 1.33 21.43
C PRO A 152 6.77 1.50 22.89
N ASP A 153 5.50 1.84 23.07
CA ASP A 153 4.88 1.88 24.39
C ASP A 153 4.20 0.53 24.66
N LEU A 154 4.65 -0.15 25.68
CA LEU A 154 4.14 -1.46 26.13
C LEU A 154 3.42 -1.34 27.47
N SER A 155 3.04 -0.13 27.88
CA SER A 155 2.24 0.08 29.09
C SER A 155 0.84 -0.53 28.92
N TRP A 156 0.20 -0.82 30.05
CA TRP A 156 -1.16 -1.37 30.05
C TRP A 156 -2.23 -0.33 29.68
N GLU A 157 -1.87 0.94 29.57
CA GLU A 157 -2.81 2.05 29.32
C GLU A 157 -3.23 2.17 27.84
N ILE A 158 -2.40 1.65 26.94
CA ILE A 158 -2.66 1.66 25.49
C ILE A 158 -2.45 0.27 24.90
N GLU A 159 -3.05 0.04 23.74
CA GLU A 159 -2.79 -1.17 22.97
C GLU A 159 -1.33 -1.21 22.52
N PRO A 160 -0.59 -2.31 22.81
CA PRO A 160 0.78 -2.44 22.33
C PRO A 160 0.88 -2.39 20.82
N PRO A 161 2.00 -1.90 20.25
CA PRO A 161 2.18 -1.85 18.81
C PRO A 161 2.04 -3.22 18.15
N HIS A 162 1.35 -3.28 17.01
CA HIS A 162 1.37 -4.45 16.16
C HIS A 162 2.68 -4.55 15.40
N ILE A 163 3.16 -5.76 15.24
CA ILE A 163 4.26 -6.11 14.35
C ILE A 163 3.72 -6.79 13.09
N TYR A 164 4.32 -6.50 11.97
CA TYR A 164 4.03 -7.08 10.68
C TYR A 164 5.27 -7.82 10.20
N PHE A 165 5.20 -9.14 10.08
CA PHE A 165 6.35 -10.00 9.84
C PHE A 165 6.14 -10.84 8.58
N GLY A 166 7.22 -11.08 7.84
CA GLY A 166 7.18 -11.99 6.69
C GLY A 166 8.43 -11.96 5.82
N PRO A 167 8.49 -12.80 4.79
CA PRO A 167 9.59 -12.81 3.84
C PRO A 167 9.61 -11.49 3.05
N LEU A 168 10.80 -10.93 2.82
CA LEU A 168 11.01 -9.62 2.19
C LEU A 168 10.15 -9.37 0.94
N ILE A 169 9.93 -10.38 0.13
CA ILE A 169 9.17 -10.29 -1.13
C ILE A 169 7.65 -10.36 -0.96
N ARG A 170 7.15 -10.77 0.22
CA ARG A 170 5.71 -10.98 0.48
C ARG A 170 5.33 -10.72 1.94
N TRP A 171 5.96 -9.77 2.61
CA TRP A 171 5.65 -9.46 4.00
C TRP A 171 4.35 -8.65 4.18
N ASN A 172 3.89 -8.01 3.12
CA ASN A 172 2.58 -7.36 3.07
C ASN A 172 2.08 -7.28 1.62
N TYR A 173 0.81 -6.91 1.47
CA TYR A 173 0.20 -6.60 0.19
C TYR A 173 -0.13 -5.10 0.15
N PRO A 174 0.55 -4.30 -0.69
CA PRO A 174 0.32 -2.87 -0.73
C PRO A 174 -1.05 -2.54 -1.36
N ALA A 175 -1.84 -1.74 -0.67
CA ALA A 175 -3.17 -1.35 -1.12
C ALA A 175 -3.45 0.15 -0.90
N LEU A 176 -4.46 0.64 -1.60
CA LEU A 176 -5.00 1.99 -1.46
C LEU A 176 -6.44 1.89 -0.98
N ILE A 177 -6.76 2.56 0.10
CA ILE A 177 -8.12 2.64 0.64
C ILE A 177 -9.00 3.41 -0.34
N THR A 178 -10.14 2.85 -0.72
CA THR A 178 -11.13 3.51 -1.58
C THR A 178 -12.37 3.96 -0.83
N GLU A 179 -12.69 3.28 0.28
CA GLU A 179 -13.84 3.61 1.10
C GLU A 179 -13.65 3.06 2.52
N VAL A 180 -14.08 3.83 3.51
CA VAL A 180 -14.20 3.41 4.90
C VAL A 180 -15.61 3.76 5.36
N SER A 181 -16.39 2.77 5.75
CA SER A 181 -17.76 2.94 6.20
C SER A 181 -17.95 2.36 7.60
N PRO A 182 -18.41 3.15 8.59
CA PRO A 182 -18.70 2.63 9.92
C PRO A 182 -19.75 1.50 9.84
N SER A 183 -19.53 0.42 10.58
CA SER A 183 -20.41 -0.75 10.62
C SER A 183 -20.42 -1.38 12.00
N GLY A 184 -21.47 -1.17 12.76
CA GLY A 184 -21.57 -1.68 14.13
C GLY A 184 -20.48 -1.10 15.04
N ASN A 185 -19.66 -1.95 15.64
CA ASN A 185 -18.53 -1.56 16.50
C ASN A 185 -17.19 -1.44 15.77
N GLY A 186 -17.21 -1.44 14.44
CA GLY A 186 -16.02 -1.39 13.62
C GLY A 186 -16.27 -0.65 12.31
N CYS A 187 -15.44 -0.92 11.31
CA CYS A 187 -15.52 -0.35 9.97
C CYS A 187 -15.48 -1.43 8.90
N SER A 188 -16.26 -1.24 7.85
CA SER A 188 -16.09 -1.94 6.58
C SER A 188 -15.16 -1.11 5.69
N VAL A 189 -14.11 -1.72 5.20
CA VAL A 189 -13.07 -1.07 4.38
C VAL A 189 -13.04 -1.69 3.01
N SER A 190 -13.07 -0.84 1.98
CA SER A 190 -12.79 -1.23 0.60
C SER A 190 -11.44 -0.68 0.18
N ALA A 191 -10.66 -1.49 -0.50
CA ALA A 191 -9.33 -1.11 -0.98
C ALA A 191 -9.04 -1.73 -2.36
N ILE A 192 -8.11 -1.15 -3.08
CA ILE A 192 -7.58 -1.67 -4.35
C ILE A 192 -6.09 -1.90 -4.22
N ASN A 193 -5.52 -2.82 -4.98
CA ASN A 193 -4.08 -3.04 -4.95
C ASN A 193 -3.31 -1.80 -5.42
N TYR A 194 -2.22 -1.51 -4.73
CA TYR A 194 -1.25 -0.52 -5.18
C TYR A 194 -0.27 -1.15 -6.17
N ASP A 195 0.05 -0.40 -7.23
CA ASP A 195 1.13 -0.76 -8.17
C ASP A 195 1.77 0.54 -8.66
N SER A 196 3.07 0.71 -8.42
CA SER A 196 3.82 1.92 -8.78
C SER A 196 3.83 2.19 -10.29
N ARG A 197 3.72 1.14 -11.11
CA ARG A 197 3.69 1.26 -12.57
C ARG A 197 2.50 2.06 -13.09
N CYS A 198 1.50 2.29 -12.27
CA CYS A 198 0.38 3.17 -12.62
C CYS A 198 0.82 4.63 -12.82
N TYR A 199 1.96 5.03 -12.27
CA TYR A 199 2.47 6.40 -12.24
C TYR A 199 3.68 6.64 -13.15
N ASP A 200 4.14 5.62 -13.91
CA ASP A 200 5.36 5.70 -14.73
C ASP A 200 5.32 6.83 -15.77
N ASP A 201 4.12 7.22 -16.21
CA ASP A 201 3.97 8.27 -17.23
C ASP A 201 3.62 9.65 -16.66
N ASP A 202 3.62 9.83 -15.34
CA ASP A 202 3.23 11.10 -14.70
C ASP A 202 4.15 12.27 -15.07
N ASN A 203 5.39 11.99 -15.47
CA ASN A 203 6.37 12.99 -15.90
C ASN A 203 6.71 12.91 -17.40
N ASN A 204 6.11 11.96 -18.14
CA ASN A 204 6.33 11.78 -19.56
C ASN A 204 5.42 12.68 -20.42
N SER A 205 5.71 12.75 -21.71
CA SER A 205 4.90 13.45 -22.71
C SER A 205 4.35 12.46 -23.75
N PRO A 206 3.28 12.77 -24.47
CA PRO A 206 2.79 11.94 -25.56
C PRO A 206 3.92 11.74 -26.59
N PRO A 207 3.95 10.56 -27.24
CA PRO A 207 4.96 10.22 -28.26
C PRO A 207 4.86 11.07 -29.53
#